data_739af11428f9a6dfa938a2e6a671ce24
#
_entry.id   739af11428f9a6dfa938a2e6a671ce24
#
_cell.length_a   1.000
_cell.length_b   1.000
_cell.length_c   1.000
_cell.angle_alpha   90.00
_cell.angle_beta   90.00
_cell.angle_gamma   90.00
#
_symmetry.space_group_name_H-M   'P 1'
#
loop_
_entity.id
_entity.type
_entity.pdbx_description
1 polymer ?
#
loop_
_entity_poly.entity_id
_entity_poly.type
_entity_poly.pdbx_seq_one_letter_code
_entity_poly.pdbx_strand_id
1 'polypeptide(L)'
;MSQTVSGRDKYVDWLRALSLIVVVVWHWAFTILQWTPQGPSATSPLGFTSGLWILTWLFQVLPLFFYVGGHVHLMSWQRACERGVGIGAFVWRRIRALAAPALVLSGVWIGIGAAVTWAFDVAWMWRVVVLVLSPLWFLGVYLVLIALLPIALWMHRRFDVLALIWLGGAALVVDVLRFRYGFEWAGWLNMIIVWGLAHQSGFFYRRIVALPRRYDVGLLWTGLFALIGLVYSGIYPGSMVGVPGEKLSNMAPPTFVIVALLVFQIGLVEVLRPSMERLLERPRWKRVNDTINRFALPLFLFHTTGMAIALGLTWWLFGSIGGRIPPDLTWWLERPIAIVGPLLCTLPVIYLFGRPRKAA
;
A
#
# COMPACT_ATOMS: atom_id res chain seq x y z
N MET A 1 -32.51 -5.42 17.62
CA MET A 1 -32.81 -4.23 16.80
C MET A 1 -31.89 -4.28 15.57
N SER A 2 -32.47 -4.65 14.44
CA SER A 2 -31.76 -4.77 13.16
C SER A 2 -31.58 -3.36 12.57
N GLN A 3 -30.41 -2.76 12.75
CA GLN A 3 -30.03 -1.61 11.93
C GLN A 3 -29.57 -2.12 10.56
N THR A 4 -30.46 -2.04 9.59
CA THR A 4 -30.12 -2.13 8.17
C THR A 4 -29.25 -0.93 7.81
N VAL A 5 -27.93 -1.06 8.00
CA VAL A 5 -26.96 -0.06 7.54
C VAL A 5 -26.78 -0.24 6.03
N SER A 6 -27.72 0.34 5.28
CA SER A 6 -27.68 0.45 3.81
C SER A 6 -26.73 1.57 3.33
N GLY A 7 -25.96 2.17 4.19
CA GLY A 7 -25.06 3.30 3.90
C GLY A 7 -23.61 2.88 3.65
N ARG A 8 -22.93 3.62 2.76
CA ARG A 8 -21.47 3.56 2.54
C ARG A 8 -20.76 4.04 3.82
N ASP A 9 -19.85 3.23 4.38
CA ASP A 9 -19.09 3.59 5.58
C ASP A 9 -18.03 4.65 5.22
N LYS A 10 -18.24 5.90 5.67
CA LYS A 10 -17.37 7.03 5.39
C LYS A 10 -15.99 6.89 6.02
N TYR A 11 -15.92 6.20 7.16
CA TYR A 11 -14.66 5.98 7.86
C TYR A 11 -13.79 4.96 7.12
N VAL A 12 -14.36 3.88 6.62
CA VAL A 12 -13.69 2.91 5.74
C VAL A 12 -13.16 3.59 4.48
N ASP A 13 -13.97 4.45 3.86
CA ASP A 13 -13.54 5.24 2.70
C ASP A 13 -12.38 6.18 3.05
N TRP A 14 -12.43 6.80 4.23
CA TRP A 14 -11.34 7.66 4.72
C TRP A 14 -10.05 6.87 4.94
N LEU A 15 -10.09 5.70 5.57
CA LEU A 15 -8.91 4.85 5.75
C LEU A 15 -8.27 4.45 4.41
N ARG A 16 -9.09 4.16 3.38
CA ARG A 16 -8.59 3.88 2.03
C ARG A 16 -7.93 5.11 1.40
N ALA A 17 -8.60 6.26 1.50
CA ALA A 17 -8.07 7.52 0.98
C ALA A 17 -6.75 7.90 1.68
N LEU A 18 -6.70 7.80 3.02
CA LEU A 18 -5.51 8.05 3.82
C LEU A 18 -4.37 7.14 3.39
N SER A 19 -4.60 5.83 3.34
CA SER A 19 -3.58 4.86 2.94
C SER A 19 -3.01 5.16 1.55
N LEU A 20 -3.88 5.52 0.60
CA LEU A 20 -3.44 5.88 -0.74
C LEU A 20 -2.59 7.16 -0.74
N ILE A 21 -3.05 8.22 -0.08
CA ILE A 21 -2.33 9.51 -0.03
C ILE A 21 -0.97 9.33 0.65
N VAL A 22 -0.91 8.56 1.74
CA VAL A 22 0.36 8.26 2.41
C VAL A 22 1.32 7.57 1.46
N VAL A 23 0.89 6.54 0.72
CA VAL A 23 1.75 5.84 -0.27
C VAL A 23 2.26 6.81 -1.34
N VAL A 24 1.37 7.61 -1.92
CA VAL A 24 1.73 8.55 -3.00
C VAL A 24 2.70 9.62 -2.51
N VAL A 25 2.38 10.27 -1.39
CA VAL A 25 3.23 11.32 -0.80
C VAL A 25 4.57 10.74 -0.33
N TRP A 26 4.58 9.51 0.22
CA TRP A 26 5.82 8.83 0.59
C TRP A 26 6.74 8.63 -0.61
N HIS A 27 6.23 8.14 -1.73
CA HIS A 27 7.01 7.98 -2.95
C HIS A 27 7.58 9.32 -3.45
N TRP A 28 6.80 10.40 -3.40
CA TRP A 28 7.26 11.72 -3.85
C TRP A 28 8.26 12.37 -2.88
N ALA A 29 8.02 12.27 -1.58
CA ALA A 29 8.82 12.96 -0.56
C ALA A 29 10.08 12.19 -0.15
N PHE A 30 10.03 10.84 -0.16
CA PHE A 30 11.09 9.98 0.40
C PHE A 30 11.86 9.19 -0.68
N THR A 31 11.71 9.52 -1.95
CA THR A 31 12.56 8.98 -3.01
C THR A 31 13.66 9.96 -3.34
N ILE A 32 14.92 9.52 -3.22
CA ILE A 32 16.10 10.22 -3.72
C ILE A 32 16.43 9.59 -5.07
N LEU A 33 16.35 10.37 -6.13
CA LEU A 33 16.70 9.94 -7.48
C LEU A 33 18.05 10.52 -7.87
N GLN A 34 18.92 9.66 -8.36
CA GLN A 34 20.25 10.01 -8.80
C GLN A 34 20.47 9.53 -10.23
N TRP A 35 21.33 10.24 -10.93
CA TRP A 35 21.86 9.77 -12.20
C TRP A 35 23.19 9.06 -11.96
N THR A 36 23.24 7.78 -12.26
CA THR A 36 24.47 6.96 -12.20
C THR A 36 25.01 6.71 -13.62
N PRO A 37 26.23 6.21 -13.78
CA PRO A 37 26.74 5.82 -15.10
C PRO A 37 25.84 4.82 -15.85
N GLN A 38 25.04 4.05 -15.12
CA GLN A 38 24.10 3.08 -15.69
C GLN A 38 22.70 3.66 -15.90
N GLY A 39 22.48 4.95 -15.63
CA GLY A 39 21.18 5.64 -15.72
C GLY A 39 20.55 5.95 -14.35
N PRO A 40 19.24 6.29 -14.32
CA PRO A 40 18.58 6.70 -13.09
C PRO A 40 18.53 5.56 -12.08
N SER A 41 18.74 5.90 -10.82
CA SER A 41 18.67 5.02 -9.66
C SER A 41 17.88 5.69 -8.55
N ALA A 42 17.10 4.92 -7.82
CA ALA A 42 16.30 5.40 -6.70
C ALA A 42 16.82 4.84 -5.39
N THR A 43 16.92 5.70 -4.37
CA THR A 43 17.17 5.31 -2.99
C THR A 43 16.28 6.09 -2.04
N SER A 44 16.48 5.92 -0.74
CA SER A 44 15.63 6.53 0.29
C SER A 44 16.49 7.15 1.39
N PRO A 45 16.07 8.29 2.00
CA PRO A 45 16.75 8.87 3.16
C PRO A 45 16.80 7.93 4.37
N LEU A 46 15.98 6.88 4.40
CA LEU A 46 15.99 5.86 5.46
C LEU A 46 17.35 5.16 5.61
N GLY A 47 18.11 5.02 4.53
CA GLY A 47 19.44 4.41 4.56
C GLY A 47 20.54 5.35 5.08
N PHE A 48 20.26 6.64 5.24
CA PHE A 48 21.24 7.67 5.57
C PHE A 48 20.96 8.42 6.86
N THR A 49 19.70 8.40 7.34
CA THR A 49 19.28 9.16 8.51
C THR A 49 18.87 8.22 9.64
N SER A 50 19.69 8.20 10.69
CA SER A 50 19.44 7.35 11.88
C SER A 50 18.09 7.69 12.52
N GLY A 51 17.34 6.66 12.92
CA GLY A 51 16.04 6.80 13.59
C GLY A 51 14.87 7.16 12.67
N LEU A 52 15.11 7.58 11.43
CA LEU A 52 14.05 7.94 10.49
C LEU A 52 13.10 6.76 10.19
N TRP A 53 13.60 5.54 10.32
CA TRP A 53 12.81 4.31 10.15
C TRP A 53 11.60 4.22 11.09
N ILE A 54 11.62 4.90 12.26
CA ILE A 54 10.48 4.93 13.20
C ILE A 54 9.22 5.47 12.51
N LEU A 55 9.36 6.43 11.58
CA LEU A 55 8.24 6.94 10.81
C LEU A 55 7.52 5.86 9.99
N THR A 56 8.25 4.80 9.60
CA THR A 56 7.65 3.69 8.85
C THR A 56 6.64 2.90 9.66
N TRP A 57 6.66 2.97 11.00
CA TRP A 57 5.68 2.33 11.87
C TRP A 57 4.28 2.98 11.74
N LEU A 58 4.24 4.27 11.42
CA LEU A 58 3.00 4.99 11.16
C LEU A 58 2.63 4.98 9.67
N PHE A 59 3.62 5.18 8.80
CA PHE A 59 3.39 5.43 7.38
C PHE A 59 3.51 4.19 6.49
N GLN A 60 3.89 3.03 7.03
CA GLN A 60 3.71 1.76 6.32
C GLN A 60 2.25 1.32 6.42
N VAL A 61 1.42 1.89 5.58
CA VAL A 61 -0.05 1.73 5.62
C VAL A 61 -0.59 0.54 4.84
N LEU A 62 0.27 -0.30 4.24
CA LEU A 62 -0.21 -1.46 3.47
C LEU A 62 -0.98 -2.46 4.32
N PRO A 63 -0.57 -2.80 5.58
CA PRO A 63 -1.37 -3.69 6.43
C PRO A 63 -2.79 -3.16 6.63
N LEU A 64 -2.91 -1.85 6.90
CA LEU A 64 -4.21 -1.18 7.05
C LEU A 64 -5.01 -1.18 5.74
N PHE A 65 -4.36 -0.97 4.59
CA PHE A 65 -5.02 -1.02 3.29
C PHE A 65 -5.60 -2.41 3.00
N PHE A 66 -4.85 -3.48 3.27
CA PHE A 66 -5.34 -4.85 3.11
C PHE A 66 -6.47 -5.18 4.08
N TYR A 67 -6.37 -4.73 5.35
CA TYR A 67 -7.44 -4.84 6.34
C TYR A 67 -8.75 -4.23 5.86
N VAL A 68 -8.71 -2.98 5.42
CA VAL A 68 -9.87 -2.28 4.87
C VAL A 68 -10.36 -2.94 3.57
N GLY A 69 -9.43 -3.40 2.73
CA GLY A 69 -9.72 -4.16 1.52
C GLY A 69 -10.52 -5.44 1.80
N GLY A 70 -10.12 -6.19 2.82
CA GLY A 70 -10.84 -7.39 3.27
C GLY A 70 -12.28 -7.08 3.68
N HIS A 71 -12.47 -6.07 4.51
CA HIS A 71 -13.82 -5.62 4.89
C HIS A 71 -14.68 -5.27 3.68
N VAL A 72 -14.16 -4.46 2.76
CA VAL A 72 -14.88 -4.05 1.55
C VAL A 72 -15.21 -5.23 0.65
N HIS A 73 -14.30 -6.22 0.55
CA HIS A 73 -14.55 -7.44 -0.24
C HIS A 73 -15.65 -8.29 0.38
N LEU A 74 -15.64 -8.51 1.70
CA LEU A 74 -16.68 -9.27 2.39
C LEU A 74 -18.06 -8.61 2.19
N MET A 75 -18.14 -7.29 2.45
CA MET A 75 -19.40 -6.56 2.32
C MET A 75 -19.93 -6.53 0.88
N SER A 76 -19.03 -6.36 -0.08
CA SER A 76 -19.41 -6.34 -1.49
C SER A 76 -19.81 -7.72 -2.00
N TRP A 77 -19.17 -8.78 -1.47
CA TRP A 77 -19.54 -10.16 -1.77
C TRP A 77 -20.93 -10.48 -1.22
N GLN A 78 -21.22 -10.13 0.04
CA GLN A 78 -22.54 -10.36 0.63
C GLN A 78 -23.64 -9.74 -0.23
N ARG A 79 -23.49 -8.47 -0.63
CA ARG A 79 -24.43 -7.79 -1.55
C ARG A 79 -24.51 -8.43 -2.93
N ALA A 80 -23.45 -9.00 -3.44
CA ALA A 80 -23.43 -9.70 -4.73
C ALA A 80 -24.16 -11.06 -4.62
N CYS A 81 -23.99 -11.76 -3.51
CA CYS A 81 -24.66 -13.01 -3.21
C CYS A 81 -26.19 -12.82 -3.10
N GLU A 82 -26.65 -11.76 -2.41
CA GLU A 82 -28.06 -11.38 -2.34
C GLU A 82 -28.68 -11.13 -3.71
N ARG A 83 -27.89 -10.72 -4.70
CA ARG A 83 -28.30 -10.51 -6.11
C ARG A 83 -28.11 -11.75 -6.99
N GLY A 84 -27.81 -12.92 -6.42
CA GLY A 84 -27.61 -14.17 -7.15
C GLY A 84 -26.31 -14.23 -7.96
N VAL A 85 -25.32 -13.35 -7.70
CA VAL A 85 -24.05 -13.36 -8.43
C VAL A 85 -23.13 -14.46 -7.90
N GLY A 86 -22.68 -15.36 -8.77
CA GLY A 86 -21.72 -16.41 -8.41
C GLY A 86 -20.33 -15.84 -8.06
N ILE A 87 -19.61 -16.54 -7.17
CA ILE A 87 -18.29 -16.10 -6.66
C ILE A 87 -17.27 -15.93 -7.77
N GLY A 88 -17.22 -16.81 -8.76
CA GLY A 88 -16.30 -16.69 -9.90
C GLY A 88 -16.52 -15.43 -10.72
N ALA A 89 -17.78 -15.09 -11.03
CA ALA A 89 -18.13 -13.87 -11.75
C ALA A 89 -17.81 -12.61 -10.93
N PHE A 90 -18.01 -12.68 -9.60
CA PHE A 90 -17.65 -11.58 -8.71
C PHE A 90 -16.14 -11.33 -8.68
N VAL A 91 -15.32 -12.37 -8.47
CA VAL A 91 -13.85 -12.33 -8.46
C VAL A 91 -13.32 -11.82 -9.81
N TRP A 92 -13.79 -12.39 -10.92
CA TRP A 92 -13.35 -12.01 -12.26
C TRP A 92 -13.60 -10.54 -12.57
N ARG A 93 -14.79 -10.02 -12.25
CA ARG A 93 -15.11 -8.59 -12.45
C ARG A 93 -14.16 -7.68 -11.68
N ARG A 94 -13.80 -8.05 -10.45
CA ARG A 94 -12.87 -7.26 -9.63
C ARG A 94 -11.44 -7.31 -10.15
N ILE A 95 -10.96 -8.50 -10.52
CA ILE A 95 -9.64 -8.66 -11.14
C ILE A 95 -9.57 -7.82 -12.41
N ARG A 96 -10.55 -7.96 -13.32
CA ARG A 96 -10.56 -7.20 -14.58
C ARG A 96 -10.60 -5.69 -14.36
N ALA A 97 -11.37 -5.22 -13.38
CA ALA A 97 -11.49 -3.78 -13.10
C ALA A 97 -10.17 -3.13 -12.65
N LEU A 98 -9.30 -3.90 -11.97
CA LEU A 98 -8.02 -3.42 -11.47
C LEU A 98 -6.86 -3.76 -12.41
N ALA A 99 -6.83 -4.96 -12.97
CA ALA A 99 -5.75 -5.42 -13.84
C ALA A 99 -5.76 -4.71 -15.20
N ALA A 100 -6.93 -4.51 -15.82
CA ALA A 100 -6.99 -3.94 -17.17
C ALA A 100 -6.30 -2.55 -17.27
N PRO A 101 -6.59 -1.55 -16.42
CA PRO A 101 -5.91 -0.27 -16.49
C PRO A 101 -4.41 -0.36 -16.15
N ALA A 102 -4.01 -1.27 -15.25
CA ALA A 102 -2.61 -1.50 -14.92
C ALA A 102 -1.84 -2.12 -16.08
N LEU A 103 -2.44 -3.09 -16.78
CA LEU A 103 -1.85 -3.70 -18.00
C LEU A 103 -1.71 -2.67 -19.12
N VAL A 104 -2.71 -1.79 -19.32
CA VAL A 104 -2.60 -0.70 -20.29
C VAL A 104 -1.45 0.24 -19.95
N LEU A 105 -1.35 0.67 -18.68
CA LEU A 105 -0.24 1.51 -18.21
C LEU A 105 1.12 0.83 -18.44
N SER A 106 1.22 -0.46 -18.11
CA SER A 106 2.45 -1.24 -18.30
C SER A 106 2.80 -1.33 -19.81
N GLY A 107 1.82 -1.62 -20.67
CA GLY A 107 2.02 -1.68 -22.12
C GLY A 107 2.50 -0.34 -22.70
N VAL A 108 1.92 0.78 -22.25
CA VAL A 108 2.33 2.13 -22.67
C VAL A 108 3.79 2.40 -22.26
N TRP A 109 4.16 2.15 -21.00
CA TRP A 109 5.53 2.39 -20.54
C TRP A 109 6.56 1.46 -21.17
N ILE A 110 6.22 0.18 -21.41
CA ILE A 110 7.06 -0.76 -22.14
C ILE A 110 7.23 -0.29 -23.59
N GLY A 111 6.14 0.17 -24.24
CA GLY A 111 6.20 0.74 -25.59
C GLY A 111 7.07 1.99 -25.67
N ILE A 112 6.95 2.91 -24.70
CA ILE A 112 7.83 4.09 -24.59
C ILE A 112 9.28 3.64 -24.40
N GLY A 113 9.54 2.71 -23.48
CA GLY A 113 10.87 2.16 -23.24
C GLY A 113 11.51 1.59 -24.50
N ALA A 114 10.77 0.77 -25.23
CA ALA A 114 11.23 0.17 -26.49
C ALA A 114 11.49 1.24 -27.58
N ALA A 115 10.55 2.16 -27.78
CA ALA A 115 10.68 3.20 -28.79
C ALA A 115 11.86 4.14 -28.53
N VAL A 116 12.04 4.60 -27.29
CA VAL A 116 13.14 5.49 -26.90
C VAL A 116 14.49 4.76 -27.00
N THR A 117 14.56 3.50 -26.53
CA THR A 117 15.80 2.71 -26.67
C THR A 117 16.16 2.50 -28.13
N TRP A 118 15.19 2.18 -28.98
CA TRP A 118 15.43 1.99 -30.40
C TRP A 118 15.84 3.28 -31.13
N ALA A 119 15.20 4.42 -30.81
CA ALA A 119 15.43 5.67 -31.53
C ALA A 119 16.75 6.38 -31.12
N PHE A 120 17.17 6.21 -29.85
CA PHE A 120 18.28 6.98 -29.25
C PHE A 120 19.43 6.10 -28.72
N ASP A 121 19.32 4.77 -28.85
CA ASP A 121 20.29 3.79 -28.32
C ASP A 121 20.60 3.97 -26.83
N VAL A 122 19.56 4.26 -26.03
CA VAL A 122 19.69 4.57 -24.59
C VAL A 122 19.09 3.47 -23.72
N ALA A 123 19.89 2.47 -23.33
CA ALA A 123 19.46 1.33 -22.53
C ALA A 123 18.95 1.71 -21.12
N TRP A 124 19.38 2.86 -20.56
CA TRP A 124 18.95 3.33 -19.25
C TRP A 124 17.43 3.60 -19.17
N MET A 125 16.77 3.77 -20.31
CA MET A 125 15.32 3.99 -20.32
C MET A 125 14.54 2.84 -19.67
N TRP A 126 15.03 1.61 -19.75
CA TRP A 126 14.42 0.47 -19.06
C TRP A 126 14.43 0.60 -17.54
N ARG A 127 15.42 1.30 -16.97
CA ARG A 127 15.42 1.60 -15.52
C ARG A 127 14.28 2.56 -15.16
N VAL A 128 13.99 3.55 -16.01
CA VAL A 128 12.82 4.43 -15.82
C VAL A 128 11.53 3.61 -15.86
N VAL A 129 11.38 2.71 -16.84
CA VAL A 129 10.21 1.83 -16.95
C VAL A 129 10.04 1.00 -15.68
N VAL A 130 11.11 0.35 -15.18
CA VAL A 130 11.08 -0.44 -13.95
C VAL A 130 10.72 0.43 -12.74
N LEU A 131 11.31 1.61 -12.60
CA LEU A 131 11.00 2.51 -11.48
C LEU A 131 9.54 2.99 -11.49
N VAL A 132 9.01 3.32 -12.66
CA VAL A 132 7.61 3.77 -12.80
C VAL A 132 6.63 2.63 -12.52
N LEU A 133 6.92 1.42 -12.96
CA LEU A 133 6.05 0.26 -12.77
C LEU A 133 6.25 -0.44 -11.42
N SER A 134 7.32 -0.08 -10.68
CA SER A 134 7.66 -0.75 -9.43
C SER A 134 6.50 -0.81 -8.41
N PRO A 135 5.64 0.22 -8.20
CA PRO A 135 4.55 0.09 -7.22
C PRO A 135 3.46 -0.93 -7.60
N LEU A 136 3.43 -1.39 -8.85
CA LEU A 136 2.43 -2.38 -9.29
C LEU A 136 2.59 -3.75 -8.61
N TRP A 137 3.73 -4.04 -7.98
CA TRP A 137 3.88 -5.27 -7.18
C TRP A 137 2.79 -5.40 -6.11
N PHE A 138 2.45 -4.30 -5.45
CA PHE A 138 1.39 -4.24 -4.47
C PHE A 138 0.02 -4.60 -5.08
N LEU A 139 -0.29 -4.05 -6.26
CA LEU A 139 -1.50 -4.41 -6.99
C LEU A 139 -1.51 -5.90 -7.37
N GLY A 140 -0.35 -6.45 -7.76
CA GLY A 140 -0.20 -7.88 -8.03
C GLY A 140 -0.60 -8.74 -6.83
N VAL A 141 -0.07 -8.43 -5.64
CA VAL A 141 -0.47 -9.11 -4.39
C VAL A 141 -1.96 -8.94 -4.12
N TYR A 142 -2.49 -7.74 -4.29
CA TYR A 142 -3.92 -7.48 -4.08
C TYR A 142 -4.81 -8.30 -5.01
N LEU A 143 -4.41 -8.45 -6.29
CA LEU A 143 -5.12 -9.29 -7.27
C LEU A 143 -5.07 -10.78 -6.88
N VAL A 144 -3.94 -11.27 -6.37
CA VAL A 144 -3.82 -12.64 -5.85
C VAL A 144 -4.77 -12.84 -4.67
N LEU A 145 -4.85 -11.89 -3.71
CA LEU A 145 -5.78 -11.98 -2.59
C LEU A 145 -7.26 -11.94 -3.03
N ILE A 146 -7.58 -11.20 -4.10
CA ILE A 146 -8.92 -11.24 -4.71
C ILE A 146 -9.19 -12.62 -5.32
N ALA A 147 -8.22 -13.23 -6.00
CA ALA A 147 -8.37 -14.57 -6.56
C ALA A 147 -8.55 -15.63 -5.45
N LEU A 148 -7.87 -15.45 -4.31
CA LEU A 148 -7.98 -16.32 -3.13
C LEU A 148 -9.21 -16.02 -2.25
N LEU A 149 -10.04 -15.02 -2.61
CA LEU A 149 -11.22 -14.65 -1.83
C LEU A 149 -12.17 -15.83 -1.51
N PRO A 150 -12.45 -16.78 -2.43
CA PRO A 150 -13.28 -17.95 -2.10
C PRO A 150 -12.72 -18.76 -0.93
N ILE A 151 -11.39 -18.95 -0.89
CA ILE A 151 -10.68 -19.67 0.17
C ILE A 151 -10.76 -18.86 1.47
N ALA A 152 -10.50 -17.56 1.42
CA ALA A 152 -10.58 -16.68 2.57
C ALA A 152 -11.98 -16.65 3.20
N LEU A 153 -13.04 -16.62 2.37
CA LEU A 153 -14.43 -16.71 2.82
C LEU A 153 -14.76 -18.07 3.45
N TRP A 154 -14.25 -19.16 2.87
CA TRP A 154 -14.40 -20.51 3.42
C TRP A 154 -13.71 -20.62 4.78
N MET A 155 -12.45 -20.17 4.90
CA MET A 155 -11.71 -20.13 6.16
C MET A 155 -12.44 -19.31 7.23
N HIS A 156 -12.94 -18.13 6.87
CA HIS A 156 -13.68 -17.29 7.79
C HIS A 156 -14.93 -17.98 8.34
N ARG A 157 -15.71 -18.63 7.47
CA ARG A 157 -16.95 -19.32 7.87
C ARG A 157 -16.69 -20.58 8.67
N ARG A 158 -15.61 -21.33 8.36
CA ARG A 158 -15.32 -22.62 8.96
C ARG A 158 -14.55 -22.54 10.26
N PHE A 159 -13.65 -21.58 10.37
CA PHE A 159 -12.66 -21.48 11.46
C PHE A 159 -12.72 -20.19 12.25
N ASP A 160 -13.48 -19.22 11.78
CA ASP A 160 -13.64 -17.90 12.44
C ASP A 160 -12.27 -17.30 12.84
N VAL A 161 -12.08 -16.91 14.10
CA VAL A 161 -10.84 -16.31 14.63
C VAL A 161 -9.64 -17.25 14.50
N LEU A 162 -9.84 -18.58 14.56
CA LEU A 162 -8.76 -19.55 14.37
C LEU A 162 -8.04 -19.40 13.02
N ALA A 163 -8.75 -18.92 11.98
CA ALA A 163 -8.12 -18.62 10.70
C ALA A 163 -6.99 -17.56 10.83
N LEU A 164 -7.18 -16.53 11.68
CA LEU A 164 -6.14 -15.53 11.95
C LEU A 164 -4.97 -16.11 12.73
N ILE A 165 -5.27 -16.96 13.74
CA ILE A 165 -4.23 -17.63 14.56
C ILE A 165 -3.38 -18.53 13.66
N TRP A 166 -3.99 -19.31 12.77
CA TRP A 166 -3.25 -20.18 11.86
C TRP A 166 -2.40 -19.42 10.84
N LEU A 167 -2.94 -18.35 10.27
CA LEU A 167 -2.15 -17.50 9.36
C LEU A 167 -0.99 -16.82 10.10
N GLY A 168 -1.21 -16.35 11.33
CA GLY A 168 -0.16 -15.77 12.16
C GLY A 168 0.91 -16.80 12.54
N GLY A 169 0.49 -18.00 12.97
CA GLY A 169 1.40 -19.11 13.25
C GLY A 169 2.20 -19.54 12.03
N ALA A 170 1.54 -19.64 10.86
CA ALA A 170 2.21 -19.96 9.60
C ALA A 170 3.24 -18.90 9.21
N ALA A 171 2.91 -17.60 9.37
CA ALA A 171 3.86 -16.52 9.12
C ALA A 171 5.10 -16.62 10.01
N LEU A 172 4.91 -16.92 11.29
CA LEU A 172 6.01 -17.12 12.23
C LEU A 172 6.86 -18.34 11.87
N VAL A 173 6.23 -19.46 11.50
CA VAL A 173 6.96 -20.67 11.04
C VAL A 173 7.80 -20.36 9.81
N VAL A 174 7.28 -19.61 8.85
CA VAL A 174 8.03 -19.17 7.67
C VAL A 174 9.26 -18.33 8.07
N ASP A 175 9.11 -17.41 9.01
CA ASP A 175 10.25 -16.61 9.50
C ASP A 175 11.29 -17.49 10.21
N VAL A 176 10.86 -18.47 11.01
CA VAL A 176 11.79 -19.45 11.63
C VAL A 176 12.54 -20.25 10.57
N LEU A 177 11.84 -20.73 9.53
CA LEU A 177 12.48 -21.45 8.42
C LEU A 177 13.50 -20.55 7.71
N ARG A 178 13.18 -19.30 7.49
CA ARG A 178 14.06 -18.33 6.84
C ARG A 178 15.26 -17.97 7.70
N PHE A 179 15.03 -17.47 8.92
CA PHE A 179 16.09 -16.87 9.72
C PHE A 179 16.91 -17.88 10.53
N ARG A 180 16.31 -19.01 10.96
CA ARG A 180 17.00 -20.02 11.75
C ARG A 180 17.61 -21.13 10.92
N TYR A 181 16.94 -21.50 9.81
CA TYR A 181 17.34 -22.63 8.97
C TYR A 181 17.89 -22.21 7.60
N GLY A 182 17.89 -20.92 7.28
CA GLY A 182 18.49 -20.38 6.04
C GLY A 182 17.65 -20.63 4.77
N PHE A 183 16.38 -21.03 4.88
CA PHE A 183 15.51 -21.22 3.71
C PHE A 183 14.98 -19.86 3.19
N GLU A 184 15.86 -19.05 2.56
CA GLU A 184 15.50 -17.70 2.08
C GLU A 184 14.27 -17.68 1.17
N TRP A 185 14.09 -18.70 0.32
CA TRP A 185 12.93 -18.81 -0.55
C TRP A 185 11.60 -18.91 0.21
N ALA A 186 11.61 -19.49 1.42
CA ALA A 186 10.41 -19.64 2.24
C ALA A 186 9.78 -18.30 2.57
N GLY A 187 10.59 -17.23 2.72
CA GLY A 187 10.11 -15.88 2.97
C GLY A 187 9.05 -15.40 1.96
N TRP A 188 9.13 -15.86 0.72
CA TRP A 188 8.16 -15.48 -0.32
C TRP A 188 6.75 -16.05 -0.07
N LEU A 189 6.60 -17.12 0.73
CA LEU A 189 5.28 -17.62 1.15
C LEU A 189 4.54 -16.56 1.99
N ASN A 190 5.28 -15.76 2.75
CA ASN A 190 4.71 -14.69 3.55
C ASN A 190 4.09 -13.57 2.69
N MET A 191 4.40 -13.46 1.39
CA MET A 191 3.67 -12.56 0.48
C MET A 191 2.17 -12.86 0.44
N ILE A 192 1.80 -14.14 0.59
CA ILE A 192 0.38 -14.54 0.63
C ILE A 192 -0.10 -14.63 2.08
N ILE A 193 0.70 -15.18 2.98
CA ILE A 193 0.29 -15.46 4.37
C ILE A 193 0.10 -14.16 5.15
N VAL A 194 1.09 -13.27 5.18
CA VAL A 194 1.04 -12.04 5.97
C VAL A 194 0.04 -11.03 5.38
N TRP A 195 0.08 -10.80 4.06
CA TRP A 195 -0.90 -9.91 3.43
C TRP A 195 -2.29 -10.54 3.41
N GLY A 196 -2.39 -11.87 3.31
CA GLY A 196 -3.63 -12.61 3.46
C GLY A 196 -4.20 -12.49 4.87
N LEU A 197 -3.36 -12.55 5.93
CA LEU A 197 -3.78 -12.31 7.31
C LEU A 197 -4.34 -10.89 7.47
N ALA A 198 -3.62 -9.89 6.94
CA ALA A 198 -4.09 -8.51 6.99
C ALA A 198 -5.46 -8.34 6.28
N HIS A 199 -5.64 -8.98 5.12
CA HIS A 199 -6.91 -8.99 4.41
C HIS A 199 -7.99 -9.76 5.17
N GLN A 200 -7.68 -10.94 5.71
CA GLN A 200 -8.59 -11.78 6.48
C GLN A 200 -9.07 -11.10 7.77
N SER A 201 -8.20 -10.33 8.45
CA SER A 201 -8.58 -9.56 9.64
C SER A 201 -9.65 -8.51 9.34
N GLY A 202 -9.70 -8.00 8.11
CA GLY A 202 -10.75 -7.10 7.66
C GLY A 202 -12.17 -7.70 7.66
N PHE A 203 -12.29 -9.04 7.61
CA PHE A 203 -13.58 -9.71 7.75
C PHE A 203 -14.18 -9.56 9.16
N PHE A 204 -13.33 -9.26 10.14
CA PHE A 204 -13.71 -9.02 11.53
C PHE A 204 -13.95 -7.54 11.87
N TYR A 205 -13.82 -6.63 10.89
CA TYR A 205 -13.96 -5.19 11.08
C TYR A 205 -15.20 -4.83 11.92
N ARG A 206 -16.39 -5.33 11.56
CA ARG A 206 -17.64 -5.03 12.29
C ARG A 206 -17.61 -5.53 13.75
N ARG A 207 -16.95 -6.66 13.99
CA ARG A 207 -16.79 -7.20 15.35
C ARG A 207 -15.84 -6.33 16.16
N ILE A 208 -14.72 -5.90 15.55
CA ILE A 208 -13.73 -5.02 16.18
C ILE A 208 -14.37 -3.68 16.55
N VAL A 209 -15.08 -3.04 15.62
CA VAL A 209 -15.78 -1.77 15.84
C VAL A 209 -16.85 -1.87 16.97
N ALA A 210 -17.42 -3.04 17.16
CA ALA A 210 -18.44 -3.26 18.22
C ALA A 210 -17.81 -3.52 19.61
N LEU A 211 -16.47 -3.64 19.70
CA LEU A 211 -15.80 -3.85 20.97
C LEU A 211 -15.80 -2.59 21.85
N PRO A 212 -15.84 -2.72 23.15
CA PRO A 212 -15.60 -1.60 24.06
C PRO A 212 -14.20 -0.98 23.84
N ARG A 213 -14.12 0.34 23.96
CA ARG A 213 -12.89 1.15 23.69
C ARG A 213 -11.62 0.62 24.39
N ARG A 214 -11.75 -0.05 25.54
CA ARG A 214 -10.61 -0.68 26.23
C ARG A 214 -9.87 -1.70 25.35
N TYR A 215 -10.58 -2.37 24.43
CA TYR A 215 -9.96 -3.32 23.50
C TYR A 215 -9.21 -2.62 22.38
N ASP A 216 -9.69 -1.45 21.92
CA ASP A 216 -8.97 -0.64 20.92
C ASP A 216 -7.63 -0.17 21.50
N VAL A 217 -7.65 0.32 22.73
CA VAL A 217 -6.43 0.71 23.50
C VAL A 217 -5.56 -0.52 23.77
N GLY A 218 -6.16 -1.67 24.08
CA GLY A 218 -5.46 -2.94 24.25
C GLY A 218 -4.73 -3.37 22.95
N LEU A 219 -5.41 -3.34 21.81
CA LEU A 219 -4.79 -3.64 20.49
C LEU A 219 -3.64 -2.68 20.18
N LEU A 220 -3.84 -1.37 20.41
CA LEU A 220 -2.81 -0.36 20.21
C LEU A 220 -1.53 -0.70 20.98
N TRP A 221 -1.63 -0.90 22.29
CA TRP A 221 -0.46 -1.14 23.13
C TRP A 221 0.14 -2.54 22.92
N THR A 222 -0.68 -3.57 22.77
CA THR A 222 -0.19 -4.93 22.47
C THR A 222 0.57 -4.94 21.15
N GLY A 223 0.02 -4.33 20.09
CA GLY A 223 0.70 -4.22 18.80
C GLY A 223 2.00 -3.43 18.90
N LEU A 224 1.99 -2.31 19.62
CA LEU A 224 3.20 -1.48 19.79
C LEU A 224 4.29 -2.21 20.58
N PHE A 225 3.95 -2.83 21.71
CA PHE A 225 4.94 -3.58 22.52
C PHE A 225 5.46 -4.81 21.77
N ALA A 226 4.61 -5.53 21.04
CA ALA A 226 5.04 -6.63 20.18
C ALA A 226 6.00 -6.14 19.09
N LEU A 227 5.69 -5.02 18.44
CA LEU A 227 6.53 -4.39 17.41
C LEU A 227 7.90 -3.99 18.00
N ILE A 228 7.91 -3.32 19.15
CA ILE A 228 9.14 -2.97 19.87
C ILE A 228 9.94 -4.23 20.19
N GLY A 229 9.33 -5.22 20.83
CA GLY A 229 10.01 -6.45 21.24
C GLY A 229 10.61 -7.22 20.07
N LEU A 230 9.87 -7.34 18.95
CA LEU A 230 10.35 -8.01 17.73
C LEU A 230 11.54 -7.28 17.10
N VAL A 231 11.50 -5.94 17.00
CA VAL A 231 12.62 -5.15 16.46
C VAL A 231 13.83 -5.20 17.41
N TYR A 232 13.61 -5.06 18.72
CA TYR A 232 14.69 -5.16 19.71
C TYR A 232 15.31 -6.56 19.84
N SER A 233 14.62 -7.61 19.34
CA SER A 233 15.22 -8.96 19.26
C SER A 233 16.44 -9.02 18.35
N GLY A 234 16.63 -8.02 17.47
CA GLY A 234 17.69 -7.97 16.47
C GLY A 234 17.49 -8.89 15.26
N ILE A 235 16.38 -9.65 15.23
CA ILE A 235 16.03 -10.54 14.10
C ILE A 235 15.43 -9.73 12.94
N TYR A 236 14.64 -8.72 13.28
CA TYR A 236 13.90 -7.92 12.31
C TYR A 236 14.49 -6.50 12.18
N PRO A 237 14.68 -5.96 10.96
CA PRO A 237 15.10 -4.58 10.79
C PRO A 237 14.05 -3.61 11.38
N GLY A 238 14.51 -2.43 11.82
CA GLY A 238 13.63 -1.41 12.40
C GLY A 238 12.65 -0.81 11.39
N SER A 239 13.04 -0.73 10.11
CA SER A 239 12.20 -0.20 9.04
C SER A 239 11.11 -1.19 8.63
N MET A 240 9.87 -0.71 8.53
CA MET A 240 8.74 -1.50 8.02
C MET A 240 8.61 -1.44 6.48
N VAL A 241 9.50 -0.72 5.81
CA VAL A 241 9.62 -0.67 4.35
C VAL A 241 11.00 -1.14 3.91
N GLY A 242 11.16 -1.48 2.64
CA GLY A 242 12.48 -1.80 2.09
C GLY A 242 13.40 -0.57 2.11
N VAL A 243 14.64 -0.77 2.56
CA VAL A 243 15.70 0.25 2.52
C VAL A 243 16.72 -0.21 1.49
N PRO A 244 16.97 0.58 0.43
CA PRO A 244 17.97 0.22 -0.57
C PRO A 244 19.34 0.00 0.06
N GLY A 245 19.98 -1.13 -0.29
CA GLY A 245 21.27 -1.54 0.30
C GLY A 245 21.14 -2.47 1.52
N GLU A 246 20.00 -2.55 2.17
CA GLU A 246 19.76 -3.49 3.26
C GLU A 246 19.47 -4.90 2.73
N LYS A 247 20.05 -5.92 3.41
CA LYS A 247 19.85 -7.33 3.03
C LYS A 247 18.45 -7.85 3.35
N LEU A 248 17.83 -7.30 4.39
CA LEU A 248 16.53 -7.71 4.88
C LEU A 248 15.49 -6.60 4.73
N SER A 249 14.30 -6.98 4.33
CA SER A 249 13.12 -6.11 4.30
C SER A 249 11.98 -6.75 5.07
N ASN A 250 11.27 -5.95 5.86
CA ASN A 250 10.05 -6.39 6.50
C ASN A 250 8.83 -6.37 5.56
N MET A 251 8.98 -5.83 4.33
CA MET A 251 7.85 -5.61 3.43
C MET A 251 7.81 -6.58 2.24
N ALA A 252 8.97 -6.94 1.68
CA ALA A 252 9.05 -7.78 0.47
C ALA A 252 10.32 -8.65 0.48
N PRO A 253 10.23 -9.93 0.84
CA PRO A 253 9.04 -10.60 1.39
C PRO A 253 8.72 -10.12 2.81
N PRO A 254 7.41 -10.03 3.16
CA PRO A 254 7.01 -9.54 4.47
C PRO A 254 7.36 -10.53 5.58
N THR A 255 7.62 -10.01 6.77
CA THR A 255 7.95 -10.79 7.95
C THR A 255 6.82 -10.72 8.98
N PHE A 256 6.87 -11.57 10.00
CA PHE A 256 5.89 -11.60 11.08
C PHE A 256 5.75 -10.25 11.82
N VAL A 257 6.79 -9.42 11.81
CA VAL A 257 6.72 -8.08 12.42
C VAL A 257 5.61 -7.19 11.81
N ILE A 258 5.27 -7.41 10.53
CA ILE A 258 4.14 -6.74 9.86
C ILE A 258 2.79 -7.13 10.50
N VAL A 259 2.68 -8.32 11.10
CA VAL A 259 1.48 -8.71 11.86
C VAL A 259 1.35 -7.87 13.13
N ALA A 260 2.46 -7.65 13.85
CA ALA A 260 2.47 -6.77 15.02
C ALA A 260 2.13 -5.31 14.62
N LEU A 261 2.67 -4.84 13.50
CA LEU A 261 2.34 -3.54 12.92
C LEU A 261 0.85 -3.42 12.58
N LEU A 262 0.25 -4.45 11.99
CA LEU A 262 -1.18 -4.49 11.69
C LEU A 262 -2.03 -4.35 12.96
N VAL A 263 -1.71 -5.09 14.02
CA VAL A 263 -2.42 -5.03 15.32
C VAL A 263 -2.32 -3.62 15.90
N PHE A 264 -1.11 -3.03 15.91
CA PHE A 264 -0.88 -1.65 16.32
C PHE A 264 -1.73 -0.67 15.52
N GLN A 265 -1.73 -0.78 14.20
CA GLN A 265 -2.45 0.14 13.32
C GLN A 265 -3.97 -0.01 13.45
N ILE A 266 -4.50 -1.23 13.60
CA ILE A 266 -5.93 -1.43 13.88
C ILE A 266 -6.30 -0.73 15.19
N GLY A 267 -5.54 -0.95 16.26
CA GLY A 267 -5.78 -0.27 17.53
C GLY A 267 -5.72 1.25 17.40
N LEU A 268 -4.73 1.78 16.68
CA LEU A 268 -4.56 3.22 16.45
C LEU A 268 -5.75 3.83 15.71
N VAL A 269 -6.18 3.24 14.61
CA VAL A 269 -7.30 3.79 13.83
C VAL A 269 -8.62 3.69 14.57
N GLU A 270 -8.85 2.63 15.36
CA GLU A 270 -10.07 2.52 16.17
C GLU A 270 -10.08 3.52 17.33
N VAL A 271 -8.94 3.78 17.98
CA VAL A 271 -8.82 4.85 18.99
C VAL A 271 -9.11 6.23 18.39
N LEU A 272 -8.66 6.48 17.16
CA LEU A 272 -8.86 7.75 16.45
C LEU A 272 -10.25 7.89 15.82
N ARG A 273 -10.99 6.78 15.64
CA ARG A 273 -12.29 6.74 14.95
C ARG A 273 -13.27 7.83 15.37
N PRO A 274 -13.58 8.03 16.68
CA PRO A 274 -14.61 9.00 17.06
C PRO A 274 -14.26 10.43 16.66
N SER A 275 -12.98 10.78 16.66
CA SER A 275 -12.51 12.10 16.25
C SER A 275 -12.58 12.28 14.72
N MET A 276 -12.24 11.23 13.98
CA MET A 276 -12.27 11.26 12.52
C MET A 276 -13.70 11.22 11.98
N GLU A 277 -14.60 10.45 12.58
CA GLU A 277 -16.02 10.45 12.19
C GLU A 277 -16.63 11.84 12.35
N ARG A 278 -16.40 12.52 13.49
CA ARG A 278 -16.81 13.93 13.68
C ARG A 278 -16.23 14.88 12.64
N LEU A 279 -14.97 14.66 12.24
CA LEU A 279 -14.34 15.45 11.18
C LEU A 279 -15.03 15.24 9.83
N LEU A 280 -15.34 13.97 9.51
CA LEU A 280 -15.99 13.55 8.25
C LEU A 280 -17.48 13.95 8.17
N GLU A 281 -18.11 14.38 9.25
CA GLU A 281 -19.42 15.01 9.22
C GLU A 281 -19.38 16.40 8.58
N ARG A 282 -18.24 17.11 8.65
CA ARG A 282 -18.09 18.43 8.06
C ARG A 282 -18.12 18.34 6.52
N PRO A 283 -18.95 19.15 5.82
CA PRO A 283 -19.15 19.04 4.36
C PRO A 283 -17.85 19.16 3.53
N ARG A 284 -16.89 19.97 4.00
CA ARG A 284 -15.59 20.12 3.34
C ARG A 284 -14.80 18.80 3.34
N TRP A 285 -14.64 18.17 4.50
CA TRP A 285 -13.88 16.93 4.64
C TRP A 285 -14.55 15.75 3.97
N LYS A 286 -15.89 15.70 4.02
CA LYS A 286 -16.67 14.73 3.26
C LYS A 286 -16.38 14.85 1.76
N ARG A 287 -16.41 16.06 1.19
CA ARG A 287 -16.12 16.28 -0.24
C ARG A 287 -14.68 15.87 -0.60
N VAL A 288 -13.70 16.21 0.23
CA VAL A 288 -12.30 15.81 0.04
C VAL A 288 -12.19 14.29 0.02
N ASN A 289 -12.76 13.60 1.02
CA ASN A 289 -12.75 12.14 1.10
C ASN A 289 -13.40 11.50 -0.14
N ASP A 290 -14.57 11.95 -0.54
CA ASP A 290 -15.29 11.44 -1.71
C ASP A 290 -14.48 11.66 -3.01
N THR A 291 -13.82 12.81 -3.14
CA THR A 291 -12.97 13.13 -4.31
C THR A 291 -11.76 12.21 -4.37
N ILE A 292 -11.02 12.03 -3.28
CA ILE A 292 -9.85 11.15 -3.24
C ILE A 292 -10.27 9.71 -3.58
N ASN A 293 -11.35 9.22 -2.98
CA ASN A 293 -11.84 7.86 -3.25
C ASN A 293 -12.29 7.68 -4.70
N ARG A 294 -12.87 8.70 -5.32
CA ARG A 294 -13.27 8.69 -6.73
C ARG A 294 -12.07 8.49 -7.66
N PHE A 295 -10.95 9.12 -7.35
CA PHE A 295 -9.74 9.08 -8.16
C PHE A 295 -8.64 8.15 -7.59
N ALA A 296 -8.99 7.31 -6.62
CA ALA A 296 -8.03 6.46 -5.90
C ALA A 296 -7.20 5.58 -6.84
N LEU A 297 -7.84 4.83 -7.73
CA LEU A 297 -7.12 3.96 -8.67
C LEU A 297 -6.30 4.75 -9.70
N PRO A 298 -6.83 5.78 -10.39
CA PRO A 298 -6.01 6.63 -11.25
C PRO A 298 -4.82 7.27 -10.54
N LEU A 299 -5.01 7.79 -9.33
CA LEU A 299 -3.91 8.38 -8.55
C LEU A 299 -2.84 7.35 -8.23
N PHE A 300 -3.23 6.15 -7.80
CA PHE A 300 -2.29 5.05 -7.57
C PHE A 300 -1.52 4.66 -8.84
N LEU A 301 -2.19 4.56 -9.98
CA LEU A 301 -1.56 4.14 -11.22
C LEU A 301 -0.61 5.21 -11.80
N PHE A 302 -0.96 6.49 -11.68
CA PHE A 302 -0.26 7.55 -12.39
C PHE A 302 0.71 8.38 -11.54
N HIS A 303 0.77 8.18 -10.20
CA HIS A 303 1.64 9.02 -9.35
C HIS A 303 3.14 8.92 -9.70
N THR A 304 3.61 7.73 -10.08
CA THR A 304 5.00 7.51 -10.51
C THR A 304 5.24 8.04 -11.92
N THR A 305 4.24 7.96 -12.82
CA THR A 305 4.29 8.62 -14.12
C THR A 305 4.40 10.15 -13.96
N GLY A 306 3.58 10.75 -13.08
CA GLY A 306 3.67 12.17 -12.77
C GLY A 306 5.03 12.56 -12.17
N MET A 307 5.60 11.71 -11.32
CA MET A 307 6.95 11.89 -10.78
C MET A 307 8.01 11.83 -11.90
N ALA A 308 7.92 10.86 -12.81
CA ALA A 308 8.84 10.74 -13.93
C ALA A 308 8.77 11.96 -14.85
N ILE A 309 7.56 12.49 -15.15
CA ILE A 309 7.38 13.71 -15.94
C ILE A 309 7.99 14.91 -15.21
N ALA A 310 7.72 15.08 -13.91
CA ALA A 310 8.28 16.18 -13.12
C ALA A 310 9.80 16.18 -13.12
N LEU A 311 10.42 15.01 -12.98
CA LEU A 311 11.88 14.84 -13.00
C LEU A 311 12.46 15.08 -14.39
N GLY A 312 11.79 14.60 -15.44
CA GLY A 312 12.18 14.89 -16.82
C GLY A 312 12.18 16.38 -17.11
N LEU A 313 11.15 17.11 -16.66
CA LEU A 313 11.08 18.56 -16.76
C LEU A 313 12.18 19.24 -15.93
N THR A 314 12.45 18.79 -14.72
CA THR A 314 13.53 19.32 -13.88
C THR A 314 14.88 19.14 -14.56
N TRP A 315 15.14 17.96 -15.11
CA TRP A 315 16.37 17.69 -15.86
C TRP A 315 16.50 18.58 -17.10
N TRP A 316 15.40 18.73 -17.86
CA TRP A 316 15.39 19.57 -19.06
C TRP A 316 15.64 21.05 -18.76
N LEU A 317 15.09 21.56 -17.65
CA LEU A 317 15.24 22.98 -17.26
C LEU A 317 16.57 23.28 -16.60
N PHE A 318 17.09 22.37 -15.76
CA PHE A 318 18.22 22.62 -14.86
C PHE A 318 19.43 21.71 -15.10
N GLY A 319 19.36 20.78 -16.02
CA GLY A 319 20.43 19.84 -16.34
C GLY A 319 20.73 18.80 -15.25
N SER A 320 19.93 18.75 -14.17
CA SER A 320 20.10 17.76 -13.08
C SER A 320 18.74 17.37 -12.51
N ILE A 321 18.70 16.19 -11.85
CA ILE A 321 17.51 15.71 -11.14
C ILE A 321 17.56 15.95 -9.63
N GLY A 322 18.57 16.67 -9.15
CA GLY A 322 18.64 17.18 -7.77
C GLY A 322 18.89 16.15 -6.67
N GLY A 323 19.27 14.90 -7.01
CA GLY A 323 19.55 13.86 -6.02
C GLY A 323 20.83 14.15 -5.23
N ARG A 324 20.74 14.14 -3.90
CA ARG A 324 21.87 14.33 -2.98
C ARG A 324 21.97 13.17 -2.01
N ILE A 325 23.13 12.55 -1.93
CA ILE A 325 23.43 11.44 -1.01
C ILE A 325 24.72 11.74 -0.26
N PRO A 326 24.69 11.75 1.08
CA PRO A 326 23.50 11.70 1.95
C PRO A 326 22.60 12.94 1.77
N PRO A 327 21.30 12.88 2.10
CA PRO A 327 20.41 14.03 2.01
C PRO A 327 20.85 15.12 3.01
N ASP A 328 21.08 16.34 2.51
CA ASP A 328 21.43 17.51 3.29
C ASP A 328 20.18 18.36 3.66
N LEU A 329 20.39 19.45 4.41
CA LEU A 329 19.29 20.34 4.79
C LEU A 329 18.55 20.91 3.57
N THR A 330 19.29 21.24 2.49
CA THR A 330 18.69 21.77 1.27
C THR A 330 17.76 20.74 0.63
N TRP A 331 18.17 19.46 0.59
CA TRP A 331 17.32 18.37 0.12
C TRP A 331 16.02 18.28 0.93
N TRP A 332 16.07 18.42 2.26
CA TRP A 332 14.88 18.41 3.09
C TRP A 332 13.96 19.62 2.85
N LEU A 333 14.53 20.81 2.66
CA LEU A 333 13.78 22.04 2.36
C LEU A 333 13.11 22.01 0.98
N GLU A 334 13.64 21.22 0.05
CA GLU A 334 13.06 21.02 -1.30
C GLU A 334 11.87 20.03 -1.32
N ARG A 335 11.56 19.32 -0.21
CA ARG A 335 10.47 18.31 -0.20
C ARG A 335 9.08 18.85 -0.55
N PRO A 336 8.67 20.07 -0.19
CA PRO A 336 7.41 20.61 -0.69
C PRO A 336 7.34 20.67 -2.23
N ILE A 337 8.43 21.05 -2.90
CA ILE A 337 8.51 21.10 -4.37
C ILE A 337 8.48 19.67 -4.94
N ALA A 338 9.18 18.72 -4.29
CA ALA A 338 9.17 17.31 -4.66
C ALA A 338 7.80 16.63 -4.50
N ILE A 339 6.87 17.23 -3.77
CA ILE A 339 5.46 16.79 -3.67
C ILE A 339 4.60 17.53 -4.70
N VAL A 340 4.72 18.87 -4.76
CA VAL A 340 3.87 19.71 -5.61
C VAL A 340 4.16 19.50 -7.10
N GLY A 341 5.43 19.36 -7.49
CA GLY A 341 5.82 19.12 -8.88
C GLY A 341 5.16 17.86 -9.47
N PRO A 342 5.40 16.68 -8.89
CA PRO A 342 4.72 15.45 -9.33
C PRO A 342 3.19 15.54 -9.24
N LEU A 343 2.62 16.22 -8.24
CA LEU A 343 1.18 16.42 -8.15
C LEU A 343 0.65 17.17 -9.38
N LEU A 344 1.27 18.31 -9.73
CA LEU A 344 0.89 19.11 -10.88
C LEU A 344 1.02 18.34 -12.21
N CYS A 345 2.03 17.45 -12.31
CA CYS A 345 2.19 16.57 -13.49
C CYS A 345 1.20 15.42 -13.49
N THR A 346 0.80 14.91 -12.32
CA THR A 346 -0.15 13.78 -12.20
C THR A 346 -1.59 14.19 -12.53
N LEU A 347 -2.01 15.40 -12.12
CA LEU A 347 -3.38 15.87 -12.32
C LEU A 347 -3.83 15.91 -13.79
N PRO A 348 -3.05 16.46 -14.75
CA PRO A 348 -3.40 16.40 -16.17
C PRO A 348 -3.51 14.96 -16.69
N VAL A 349 -2.63 14.06 -16.28
CA VAL A 349 -2.66 12.65 -16.68
C VAL A 349 -3.95 11.99 -16.16
N ILE A 350 -4.33 12.23 -14.91
CA ILE A 350 -5.61 11.75 -14.34
C ILE A 350 -6.79 12.36 -15.10
N TYR A 351 -6.74 13.65 -15.41
CA TYR A 351 -7.82 14.31 -16.17
C TYR A 351 -8.04 13.70 -17.55
N LEU A 352 -6.97 13.38 -18.27
CA LEU A 352 -7.02 12.84 -19.63
C LEU A 352 -7.37 11.35 -19.64
N PHE A 353 -6.77 10.55 -18.76
CA PHE A 353 -6.81 9.08 -18.82
C PHE A 353 -7.51 8.42 -17.62
N GLY A 354 -7.69 9.15 -16.52
CA GLY A 354 -8.21 8.62 -15.25
C GLY A 354 -9.70 8.85 -15.03
N ARG A 355 -10.48 9.25 -16.04
CA ARG A 355 -11.92 9.49 -15.86
C ARG A 355 -12.61 8.22 -15.32
N PRO A 356 -13.23 8.27 -14.14
CA PRO A 356 -13.95 7.11 -13.63
C PRO A 356 -15.07 6.79 -14.62
N ARG A 357 -15.14 5.51 -15.02
CA ARG A 357 -16.29 5.02 -15.80
C ARG A 357 -17.54 5.33 -15.00
N LYS A 358 -18.53 5.97 -15.61
CA LYS A 358 -19.87 6.08 -15.03
C LYS A 358 -20.27 4.65 -14.65
N ALA A 359 -20.66 4.47 -13.38
CA ALA A 359 -21.25 3.21 -12.95
C ALA A 359 -22.48 2.97 -13.84
N ALA A 360 -22.40 1.91 -14.67
CA ALA A 360 -23.55 1.42 -15.42
C ALA A 360 -24.49 0.66 -14.46
#